data_5de39f71b6846c6e9426fc5524c30981
#
_entry.id   5de39f71b6846c6e9426fc5524c30981
#
_cell.length_a   1.000
_cell.length_b   1.000
_cell.length_c   1.000
_cell.angle_alpha   90.00
_cell.angle_beta   90.00
_cell.angle_gamma   90.00
#
_symmetry.space_group_name_H-M   'P 1'
#
loop_
_entity.id
_entity.type
_entity.pdbx_description
1 polymer ?
#
loop_
_entity_poly.entity_id
_entity_poly.type
_entity_poly.pdbx_seq_one_letter_code
_entity_poly.pdbx_strand_id
1 'polypeptide(L)'
;MPKNKITLDFAGFETIKKQLDQLGGDATKRAIDEALKASQQIVAQKVSAAMTPHNFTGKTTKSIVYDDPVEWTGDTAAVGVGFNIRGGGLPSIFLMYGTKLHGQPHITPDRNLYEAVYGANTRKEIQRVQELAFDKVLNEVIRNEK
;
A
#
# COMPACT_ATOMS: atom_id res chain seq x y z
N MET A 1 7.62 12.26 11.62
CA MET A 1 6.53 13.08 11.10
C MET A 1 5.20 12.35 11.19
N PRO A 2 4.13 13.00 11.64
CA PRO A 2 2.83 12.35 11.63
C PRO A 2 2.36 12.11 10.18
N LYS A 3 1.85 10.92 9.92
CA LYS A 3 1.40 10.50 8.59
C LYS A 3 0.09 9.73 8.71
N ASN A 4 -0.82 9.97 7.78
CA ASN A 4 -2.02 9.15 7.61
C ASN A 4 -1.70 8.07 6.56
N LYS A 5 -0.94 7.07 6.98
CA LYS A 5 -0.47 5.99 6.12
C LYS A 5 -0.81 4.63 6.70
N ILE A 6 -1.07 3.68 5.82
CA ILE A 6 -1.09 2.27 6.18
C ILE A 6 0.29 1.67 5.92
N THR A 7 0.59 0.62 6.63
CA THR A 7 1.78 -0.19 6.39
C THR A 7 1.35 -1.47 5.69
N LEU A 8 1.96 -1.74 4.55
CA LEU A 8 1.72 -2.96 3.79
C LEU A 8 2.84 -3.95 4.11
N ASP A 9 2.46 -5.13 4.51
CA ASP A 9 3.40 -6.22 4.74
C ASP A 9 3.10 -7.40 3.83
N PHE A 10 3.93 -8.42 3.89
CA PHE A 10 3.76 -9.61 3.10
C PHE A 10 3.32 -10.77 4.01
N ALA A 11 2.14 -11.32 3.73
CA ALA A 11 1.59 -12.43 4.48
C ALA A 11 0.79 -13.36 3.57
N GLY A 12 0.79 -14.65 3.84
CA GLY A 12 -0.12 -15.57 3.19
C GLY A 12 0.41 -16.31 1.95
N PHE A 13 1.67 -16.16 1.59
CA PHE A 13 2.25 -16.84 0.43
C PHE A 13 3.36 -17.81 0.84
N GLU A 14 3.15 -18.54 1.91
CA GLU A 14 4.20 -19.37 2.49
C GLU A 14 4.71 -20.47 1.56
N THR A 15 3.84 -21.06 0.74
CA THR A 15 4.25 -22.11 -0.22
C THR A 15 5.18 -21.52 -1.28
N ILE A 16 4.82 -20.37 -1.86
CA ILE A 16 5.65 -19.69 -2.85
C ILE A 16 6.95 -19.20 -2.21
N LYS A 17 6.86 -18.67 -0.99
CA LYS A 17 8.03 -18.24 -0.24
C LYS A 17 9.01 -19.39 -0.02
N LYS A 18 8.52 -20.58 0.36
CA LYS A 18 9.37 -21.76 0.54
C LYS A 18 10.06 -22.17 -0.76
N GLN A 19 9.35 -22.10 -1.89
CA GLN A 19 9.94 -22.38 -3.19
C GLN A 19 11.06 -21.41 -3.53
N LEU A 20 10.85 -20.12 -3.25
CA LEU A 20 11.86 -19.10 -3.49
C LEU A 20 13.05 -19.24 -2.54
N ASP A 21 12.82 -19.59 -1.29
CA ASP A 21 13.90 -19.81 -0.29
C ASP A 21 14.80 -20.96 -0.71
N GLN A 22 14.25 -21.99 -1.36
CA GLN A 22 15.02 -23.11 -1.91
C GLN A 22 15.93 -22.67 -3.06
N LEU A 23 15.56 -21.60 -3.75
CA LEU A 23 16.33 -21.05 -4.88
C LEU A 23 17.36 -20.00 -4.43
N GLY A 24 17.31 -19.55 -3.20
CA GLY A 24 18.23 -18.58 -2.62
C GLY A 24 17.54 -17.41 -1.94
N GLY A 25 18.07 -16.95 -0.82
CA GLY A 25 17.49 -15.86 -0.02
C GLY A 25 17.37 -14.54 -0.75
N ASP A 26 18.27 -14.25 -1.69
CA ASP A 26 18.24 -13.00 -2.49
C ASP A 26 17.01 -12.96 -3.40
N ALA A 27 16.62 -14.09 -3.99
CA ALA A 27 15.42 -14.17 -4.82
C ALA A 27 14.16 -13.89 -4.00
N THR A 28 14.07 -14.45 -2.79
CA THR A 28 12.95 -14.20 -1.88
C THR A 28 12.84 -12.72 -1.52
N LYS A 29 13.95 -12.11 -1.12
CA LYS A 29 13.97 -10.68 -0.77
C LYS A 29 13.54 -9.80 -1.95
N ARG A 30 14.05 -10.09 -3.14
CA ARG A 30 13.67 -9.35 -4.35
C ARG A 30 12.18 -9.49 -4.65
N ALA A 31 11.63 -10.69 -4.52
CA ALA A 31 10.21 -10.95 -4.75
C ALA A 31 9.32 -10.18 -3.76
N ILE A 32 9.70 -10.15 -2.49
CA ILE A 32 8.99 -9.41 -1.46
C ILE A 32 9.07 -7.90 -1.73
N ASP A 33 10.24 -7.37 -2.07
CA ASP A 33 10.40 -5.96 -2.41
C ASP A 33 9.50 -5.57 -3.59
N GLU A 34 9.50 -6.34 -4.66
CA GLU A 34 8.67 -6.07 -5.82
C GLU A 34 7.17 -6.18 -5.49
N ALA A 35 6.79 -7.18 -4.70
CA ALA A 35 5.41 -7.37 -4.28
C ALA A 35 4.90 -6.20 -3.43
N LEU A 36 5.70 -5.73 -2.49
CA LEU A 36 5.34 -4.59 -1.64
C LEU A 36 5.28 -3.29 -2.43
N LYS A 37 6.21 -3.05 -3.33
CA LYS A 37 6.18 -1.87 -4.20
C LYS A 37 4.98 -1.87 -5.14
N ALA A 38 4.63 -3.01 -5.70
CA ALA A 38 3.44 -3.14 -6.53
C ALA A 38 2.17 -2.85 -5.71
N SER A 39 2.09 -3.36 -4.49
CA SER A 39 0.98 -3.10 -3.56
C SER A 39 0.88 -1.61 -3.22
N GLN A 40 2.01 -0.97 -2.95
CA GLN A 40 2.08 0.47 -2.68
C GLN A 40 1.48 1.28 -3.82
N GLN A 41 1.80 0.95 -5.06
CA GLN A 41 1.28 1.63 -6.24
C GLN A 41 -0.24 1.44 -6.38
N ILE A 42 -0.75 0.25 -6.13
CA ILE A 42 -2.19 -0.03 -6.19
C ILE A 42 -2.95 0.83 -5.18
N VAL A 43 -2.50 0.86 -3.94
CA VAL A 43 -3.15 1.67 -2.89
C VAL A 43 -3.07 3.16 -3.23
N ALA A 44 -1.90 3.64 -3.66
CA ALA A 44 -1.71 5.04 -4.03
C ALA A 44 -2.63 5.46 -5.18
N GLN A 45 -2.78 4.62 -6.20
CA GLN A 45 -3.69 4.89 -7.32
C GLN A 45 -5.14 4.94 -6.87
N LYS A 46 -5.57 4.00 -6.03
CA LYS A 46 -6.94 3.96 -5.53
C LYS A 46 -7.27 5.15 -4.65
N VAL A 47 -6.35 5.52 -3.77
CA VAL A 47 -6.50 6.69 -2.90
C VAL A 47 -6.55 7.97 -3.74
N SER A 48 -5.67 8.10 -4.73
CA SER A 48 -5.67 9.25 -5.63
C SER A 48 -6.99 9.37 -6.39
N ALA A 49 -7.52 8.26 -6.91
CA ALA A 49 -8.81 8.24 -7.60
C ALA A 49 -9.96 8.62 -6.65
N ALA A 50 -9.95 8.11 -5.42
CA ALA A 50 -10.97 8.42 -4.43
C ALA A 50 -10.92 9.90 -3.98
N MET A 51 -9.77 10.55 -4.10
CA MET A 51 -9.62 11.97 -3.77
C MET A 51 -10.18 12.93 -4.84
N THR A 52 -10.55 12.44 -6.02
CA THR A 52 -11.03 13.28 -7.11
C THR A 52 -12.16 14.25 -6.69
N PRO A 53 -13.20 13.81 -5.93
CA PRO A 53 -14.25 14.74 -5.49
C PRO A 53 -13.76 15.80 -4.49
N HIS A 54 -12.59 15.61 -3.89
CA HIS A 54 -12.05 16.50 -2.84
C HIS A 54 -10.88 17.34 -3.33
N ASN A 55 -10.68 17.43 -4.66
CA ASN A 55 -9.48 18.02 -5.24
C ASN A 55 -9.67 19.51 -5.51
N PHE A 56 -9.88 20.31 -4.45
CA PHE A 56 -10.08 21.78 -4.60
C PHE A 56 -8.77 22.51 -4.94
N THR A 57 -7.71 22.28 -4.16
CA THR A 57 -6.40 22.89 -4.40
C THR A 57 -5.38 21.89 -4.93
N GLY A 58 -5.67 20.61 -4.82
CA GLY A 58 -4.76 19.53 -5.18
C GLY A 58 -3.67 19.25 -4.15
N LYS A 59 -3.57 20.01 -3.08
CA LYS A 59 -2.52 19.84 -2.07
C LYS A 59 -2.62 18.52 -1.34
N THR A 60 -3.81 18.12 -0.94
CA THR A 60 -4.02 16.86 -0.22
C THR A 60 -3.71 15.67 -1.12
N THR A 61 -4.16 15.68 -2.36
CA THR A 61 -3.85 14.62 -3.33
C THR A 61 -2.35 14.55 -3.62
N LYS A 62 -1.69 15.68 -3.77
CA LYS A 62 -0.23 15.73 -3.99
C LYS A 62 0.57 15.27 -2.78
N SER A 63 -0.02 15.24 -1.60
CA SER A 63 0.64 14.76 -0.38
C SER A 63 0.67 13.24 -0.27
N ILE A 64 0.06 12.51 -1.21
CA ILE A 64 0.08 11.05 -1.21
C ILE A 64 1.52 10.57 -1.40
N VAL A 65 1.97 9.77 -0.44
CA VAL A 65 3.31 9.16 -0.46
C VAL A 65 3.18 7.79 -1.11
N TYR A 66 3.87 7.59 -2.22
CA TYR A 66 3.81 6.36 -3.02
C TYR A 66 5.20 5.80 -3.36
N ASP A 67 6.25 6.40 -2.81
CA ASP A 67 7.64 6.09 -3.12
C ASP A 67 8.50 5.82 -1.87
N ASP A 68 7.88 5.64 -0.71
CA ASP A 68 8.60 5.23 0.50
C ASP A 68 9.31 3.90 0.22
N PRO A 69 10.55 3.75 0.70
CA PRO A 69 11.30 2.52 0.49
C PRO A 69 10.72 1.37 1.33
N VAL A 70 10.97 0.15 0.89
CA VAL A 70 10.68 -1.04 1.68
C VAL A 70 11.68 -1.10 2.83
N GLU A 71 11.18 -1.23 4.05
CA GLU A 71 11.99 -1.32 5.25
C GLU A 71 12.01 -2.77 5.74
N TRP A 72 13.22 -3.28 5.98
CA TRP A 72 13.43 -4.63 6.48
C TRP A 72 13.79 -4.61 7.96
N THR A 73 13.15 -5.49 8.73
CA THR A 73 13.47 -5.75 10.13
C THR A 73 13.64 -7.26 10.27
N GLY A 74 14.89 -7.73 10.21
CA GLY A 74 15.17 -9.18 10.13
C GLY A 74 14.55 -9.78 8.88
N ASP A 75 13.65 -10.73 9.06
CA ASP A 75 12.95 -11.43 7.97
C ASP A 75 11.64 -10.78 7.56
N THR A 76 11.29 -9.67 8.19
CA THR A 76 10.03 -8.97 7.95
C THR A 76 10.26 -7.70 7.14
N ALA A 77 9.45 -7.49 6.12
CA ALA A 77 9.50 -6.30 5.29
C ALA A 77 8.17 -5.57 5.31
N ALA A 78 8.22 -4.25 5.27
CA ALA A 78 7.03 -3.41 5.23
C ALA A 78 7.29 -2.16 4.39
N VAL A 79 6.21 -1.62 3.83
CA VAL A 79 6.26 -0.37 3.08
C VAL A 79 5.06 0.51 3.48
N GLY A 80 5.29 1.81 3.57
CA GLY A 80 4.24 2.76 3.89
C GLY A 80 3.61 3.38 2.65
N VAL A 81 2.32 3.63 2.69
CA VAL A 81 1.58 4.36 1.67
C VAL A 81 0.48 5.19 2.33
N GLY A 82 0.24 6.39 1.85
CA GLY A 82 -0.79 7.27 2.39
C GLY A 82 -0.42 8.74 2.24
N PHE A 83 -0.89 9.56 3.18
CA PHE A 83 -0.77 11.02 3.08
C PHE A 83 0.32 11.56 4.01
N ASN A 84 1.09 12.51 3.50
CA ASN A 84 2.02 13.29 4.33
C ASN A 84 1.24 14.43 4.99
N ILE A 85 1.00 14.30 6.29
CA ILE A 85 0.15 15.24 7.04
C ILE A 85 0.72 16.67 6.98
N ARG A 86 2.03 16.81 7.18
CA ARG A 86 2.69 18.14 7.15
C ARG A 86 2.81 18.72 5.74
N GLY A 87 2.78 17.88 4.74
CA GLY A 87 2.86 18.29 3.33
C GLY A 87 1.52 18.59 2.69
N GLY A 88 0.45 18.77 3.47
CA GLY A 88 -0.89 19.08 2.96
C GLY A 88 -1.89 17.94 3.10
N GLY A 89 -1.51 16.85 3.76
CA GLY A 89 -2.36 15.66 3.89
C GLY A 89 -3.32 15.67 5.08
N LEU A 90 -3.29 16.67 5.94
CA LEU A 90 -4.14 16.72 7.13
C LEU A 90 -5.64 16.53 6.82
N PRO A 91 -6.22 17.13 5.77
CA PRO A 91 -7.62 16.91 5.46
C PRO A 91 -8.00 15.45 5.22
N SER A 92 -7.05 14.59 4.82
CA SER A 92 -7.31 13.17 4.59
C SER A 92 -7.86 12.46 5.82
N ILE A 93 -7.39 12.83 7.01
CA ILE A 93 -7.86 12.24 8.26
C ILE A 93 -9.34 12.54 8.45
N PHE A 94 -9.73 13.79 8.24
CA PHE A 94 -11.12 14.21 8.40
C PHE A 94 -12.03 13.58 7.34
N LEU A 95 -11.54 13.44 6.11
CA LEU A 95 -12.29 12.80 5.03
C LEU A 95 -12.49 11.32 5.27
N MET A 96 -11.46 10.61 5.77
CA MET A 96 -11.55 9.17 6.00
C MET A 96 -12.40 8.81 7.22
N TYR A 97 -12.28 9.57 8.31
CA TYR A 97 -12.86 9.20 9.59
C TYR A 97 -13.99 10.12 10.05
N GLY A 98 -14.20 11.24 9.35
CA GLY A 98 -15.18 12.23 9.72
C GLY A 98 -14.76 13.05 10.94
N THR A 99 -15.58 14.03 11.29
CA THR A 99 -15.40 14.83 12.49
C THR A 99 -16.73 15.04 13.18
N LYS A 100 -16.66 15.39 14.48
CA LYS A 100 -17.82 15.77 15.27
C LYS A 100 -17.66 17.21 15.78
N LEU A 101 -18.75 17.93 15.83
CA LEU A 101 -18.83 19.25 16.44
C LEU A 101 -19.93 19.23 17.48
N HIS A 102 -19.60 19.58 18.74
CA HIS A 102 -20.54 19.54 19.87
C HIS A 102 -21.25 18.18 19.99
N GLY A 103 -20.52 17.08 19.78
CA GLY A 103 -21.08 15.73 19.89
C GLY A 103 -21.91 15.26 18.71
N GLN A 104 -22.13 16.11 17.70
CA GLN A 104 -22.88 15.79 16.50
C GLN A 104 -21.93 15.61 15.30
N PRO A 105 -22.27 14.73 14.34
CA PRO A 105 -21.47 14.59 13.13
C PRO A 105 -21.36 15.92 12.38
N HIS A 106 -20.15 16.35 12.08
CA HIS A 106 -19.88 17.57 11.34
C HIS A 106 -19.39 17.29 9.92
N ILE A 107 -18.37 16.44 9.79
CA ILE A 107 -17.94 15.93 8.49
C ILE A 107 -18.25 14.43 8.46
N THR A 108 -19.05 14.03 7.47
CA THR A 108 -19.35 12.62 7.25
C THR A 108 -18.14 11.93 6.63
N PRO A 109 -17.72 10.75 7.13
CA PRO A 109 -16.62 10.00 6.52
C PRO A 109 -16.89 9.70 5.05
N ASP A 110 -15.89 9.88 4.22
CA ASP A 110 -15.96 9.44 2.83
C ASP A 110 -15.67 7.94 2.77
N ARG A 111 -16.71 7.18 2.54
CA ARG A 111 -16.62 5.73 2.50
C ARG A 111 -15.74 5.24 1.34
N ASN A 112 -15.80 5.91 0.20
CA ASN A 112 -14.98 5.54 -0.96
C ASN A 112 -13.50 5.69 -0.67
N LEU A 113 -13.12 6.78 0.01
CA LEU A 113 -11.74 7.00 0.40
C LEU A 113 -11.28 5.95 1.43
N TYR A 114 -12.11 5.64 2.41
CA TYR A 114 -11.83 4.61 3.40
C TYR A 114 -11.66 3.23 2.73
N GLU A 115 -12.58 2.87 1.84
CA GLU A 115 -12.55 1.57 1.15
C GLU A 115 -11.41 1.47 0.14
N ALA A 116 -10.93 2.59 -0.41
CA ALA A 116 -9.73 2.59 -1.25
C ALA A 116 -8.51 2.03 -0.52
N VAL A 117 -8.46 2.21 0.80
CA VAL A 117 -7.37 1.71 1.65
C VAL A 117 -7.72 0.35 2.24
N TYR A 118 -8.90 0.21 2.86
CA TYR A 118 -9.26 -0.94 3.69
C TYR A 118 -10.30 -1.86 3.07
N GLY A 119 -10.81 -1.55 1.88
CA GLY A 119 -11.89 -2.30 1.24
C GLY A 119 -11.47 -3.69 0.76
N ALA A 120 -12.45 -4.57 0.61
CA ALA A 120 -12.22 -5.95 0.14
C ALA A 120 -11.63 -6.00 -1.27
N ASN A 121 -12.08 -5.11 -2.17
CA ASN A 121 -11.55 -5.03 -3.53
C ASN A 121 -10.07 -4.63 -3.54
N THR A 122 -9.69 -3.69 -2.70
CA THR A 122 -8.28 -3.29 -2.55
C THR A 122 -7.43 -4.45 -2.07
N ARG A 123 -7.92 -5.19 -1.08
CA ARG A 123 -7.21 -6.38 -0.56
C ARG A 123 -7.01 -7.44 -1.64
N LYS A 124 -8.04 -7.70 -2.45
CA LYS A 124 -7.94 -8.66 -3.55
C LYS A 124 -6.93 -8.22 -4.61
N GLU A 125 -6.92 -6.95 -4.95
CA GLU A 125 -5.95 -6.42 -5.92
C GLU A 125 -4.53 -6.44 -5.38
N ILE A 126 -4.34 -6.13 -4.11
CA ILE A 126 -3.04 -6.24 -3.45
C ILE A 126 -2.55 -7.69 -3.52
N GLN A 127 -3.40 -8.65 -3.15
CA GLN A 127 -3.05 -10.06 -3.22
C GLN A 127 -2.66 -10.47 -4.63
N ARG A 128 -3.44 -10.05 -5.63
CA ARG A 128 -3.17 -10.38 -7.03
C ARG A 128 -1.82 -9.85 -7.52
N VAL A 129 -1.50 -8.59 -7.22
CA VAL A 129 -0.22 -8.01 -7.67
C VAL A 129 0.96 -8.61 -6.93
N GLN A 130 0.78 -9.03 -5.67
CA GLN A 130 1.82 -9.73 -4.93
C GLN A 130 2.09 -11.11 -5.53
N GLU A 131 1.04 -11.85 -5.87
CA GLU A 131 1.19 -13.15 -6.54
C GLU A 131 1.92 -13.01 -7.88
N LEU A 132 1.54 -12.00 -8.68
CA LEU A 132 2.18 -11.74 -9.96
C LEU A 132 3.66 -11.39 -9.81
N ALA A 133 4.02 -10.60 -8.80
CA ALA A 133 5.41 -10.24 -8.53
C ALA A 133 6.24 -11.47 -8.13
N PHE A 134 5.68 -12.34 -7.30
CA PHE A 134 6.33 -13.59 -6.92
C PHE A 134 6.53 -14.52 -8.11
N ASP A 135 5.49 -14.73 -8.91
CA ASP A 135 5.57 -15.57 -10.11
C ASP A 135 6.62 -15.03 -11.08
N LYS A 136 6.69 -13.72 -11.26
CA LYS A 136 7.68 -13.09 -12.11
C LYS A 136 9.10 -13.41 -11.65
N VAL A 137 9.40 -13.21 -10.37
CA VAL A 137 10.73 -13.48 -9.83
C VAL A 137 11.07 -14.97 -9.90
N LEU A 138 10.10 -15.82 -9.55
CA LEU A 138 10.27 -17.27 -9.62
C LEU A 138 10.63 -17.71 -11.04
N ASN A 139 9.91 -17.23 -12.05
CA ASN A 139 10.17 -17.55 -13.44
C ASN A 139 11.53 -17.04 -13.91
N GLU A 140 11.94 -15.84 -13.49
CA GLU A 140 13.27 -15.30 -13.81
C GLU A 140 14.40 -16.16 -13.23
N VAL A 141 14.26 -16.58 -11.98
CA VAL A 141 15.25 -17.43 -11.31
C VAL A 141 15.35 -18.79 -12.00
N ILE A 142 14.21 -19.40 -12.32
CA ILE A 142 14.19 -20.70 -13.04
C ILE A 142 14.87 -20.60 -14.40
N ARG A 143 14.64 -19.50 -15.14
CA ARG A 143 15.30 -19.26 -16.44
C ARG A 143 16.81 -19.14 -16.30
N ASN A 144 17.28 -18.46 -15.24
CA ASN A 144 18.70 -18.22 -15.06
C ASN A 144 19.48 -19.46 -14.59
N GLU A 145 18.77 -20.46 -14.05
CA GLU A 145 19.37 -21.74 -13.63
C GLU A 145 19.52 -22.76 -14.78
N LYS A 146 18.94 -22.44 -15.92
CA LYS A 146 19.13 -23.24 -17.13
C LYS A 146 20.31 -22.69 -17.91
#